data_2d60ba1472caf9e7c80904047b412a7c
#
_entry.id   2d60ba1472caf9e7c80904047b412a7c
#
_cell.length_a   1.000
_cell.length_b   1.000
_cell.length_c   1.000
_cell.angle_alpha   90.00
_cell.angle_beta   90.00
_cell.angle_gamma   90.00
#
_symmetry.space_group_name_H-M   'P 1'
#
loop_
_entity.id
_entity.type
_entity.pdbx_description
1 polymer ?
#
loop_
_entity_poly.entity_id
_entity_poly.type
_entity_poly.pdbx_seq_one_letter_code
_entity_poly.pdbx_strand_id
1 'polypeptide(L)'
;TSATSVTESSAVTGGNVTSDGNASVTERGVVYATTQNPTTSNTKVTSGSGTGSYTCNLSGLQPNTTYYVRAYAINSKGTAYGTQVTFTTTESISIPTVTTTIVSSIRFNYAMTGGNVTSDGGATVTERGVVYSTSKNPTTASATKVASGSGTGVFTTPLEYLSPNTTYYVRAYATNSVGTAYGTELTFTTEKQVVLATVTTASVSQVTTNSAFVEANVTNDGGGDITERGFVFGTEQNPTIASAAKIASGTGTGTF
;
A
#
# COMPACT_ATOMS: atom_id res chain seq x y z
N THR A 1 -7.00 12.27 -42.27
CA THR A 1 -7.42 10.94 -41.78
C THR A 1 -7.71 11.02 -40.27
N SER A 2 -8.61 10.16 -39.78
CA SER A 2 -8.88 10.04 -38.34
C SER A 2 -7.60 9.70 -37.57
N ALA A 3 -7.50 10.17 -36.31
CA ALA A 3 -6.39 9.83 -35.45
C ALA A 3 -6.46 8.35 -35.03
N THR A 4 -5.28 7.73 -34.93
CA THR A 4 -5.07 6.35 -34.49
C THR A 4 -3.96 6.32 -33.44
N SER A 5 -3.77 5.19 -32.75
CA SER A 5 -2.73 5.02 -31.71
C SER A 5 -2.73 6.15 -30.70
N VAL A 6 -3.93 6.59 -30.29
CA VAL A 6 -4.08 7.68 -29.31
C VAL A 6 -3.66 7.17 -27.94
N THR A 7 -2.75 7.90 -27.30
CA THR A 7 -2.28 7.68 -25.91
C THR A 7 -2.60 8.90 -25.05
N GLU A 8 -2.09 8.93 -23.85
CA GLU A 8 -2.19 10.11 -22.96
C GLU A 8 -1.42 11.34 -23.48
N SER A 9 -0.39 11.14 -24.33
CA SER A 9 0.54 12.21 -24.75
C SER A 9 0.88 12.19 -26.23
N SER A 10 0.26 11.27 -27.03
CA SER A 10 0.57 11.14 -28.45
C SER A 10 -0.64 10.64 -29.26
N ALA A 11 -0.59 10.87 -30.57
CA ALA A 11 -1.50 10.31 -31.55
C ALA A 11 -0.84 10.22 -32.92
N VAL A 12 -1.32 9.36 -33.78
CA VAL A 12 -0.93 9.27 -35.18
C VAL A 12 -2.11 9.73 -36.03
N THR A 13 -1.86 10.66 -36.96
CA THR A 13 -2.86 11.14 -37.92
C THR A 13 -2.18 11.45 -39.26
N GLY A 14 -2.85 12.11 -40.19
CA GLY A 14 -2.26 12.47 -41.45
C GLY A 14 -3.28 13.03 -42.45
N GLY A 15 -2.90 13.00 -43.71
CA GLY A 15 -3.74 13.50 -44.80
C GLY A 15 -3.43 12.85 -46.15
N ASN A 16 -4.17 13.27 -47.14
CA ASN A 16 -3.90 12.94 -48.53
C ASN A 16 -4.10 14.21 -49.39
N VAL A 17 -3.02 14.65 -50.01
CA VAL A 17 -3.07 15.75 -50.99
C VAL A 17 -3.42 15.16 -52.34
N THR A 18 -4.65 15.32 -52.77
CA THR A 18 -5.20 14.70 -53.99
C THR A 18 -4.85 15.47 -55.27
N SER A 19 -4.54 16.78 -55.15
CA SER A 19 -4.14 17.64 -56.29
C SER A 19 -3.21 18.74 -55.77
N ASP A 20 -2.26 19.16 -56.61
CA ASP A 20 -1.39 20.30 -56.36
C ASP A 20 -1.98 21.66 -56.81
N GLY A 21 -3.17 21.62 -57.49
CA GLY A 21 -3.85 22.83 -58.00
C GLY A 21 -3.04 23.55 -59.11
N ASN A 22 -2.27 22.82 -59.90
CA ASN A 22 -1.37 23.31 -60.95
C ASN A 22 -0.22 24.20 -60.40
N ALA A 23 0.18 24.00 -59.14
CA ALA A 23 1.34 24.64 -58.53
C ALA A 23 1.91 23.64 -57.50
N SER A 24 3.24 23.38 -57.60
CA SER A 24 3.89 22.39 -56.75
C SER A 24 3.62 22.64 -55.26
N VAL A 25 3.20 21.60 -54.53
CA VAL A 25 3.03 21.67 -53.09
C VAL A 25 4.40 21.69 -52.42
N THR A 26 4.72 22.79 -51.79
CA THR A 26 6.02 23.04 -51.14
C THR A 26 6.12 22.52 -49.72
N GLU A 27 4.95 22.43 -49.02
CA GLU A 27 4.84 21.90 -47.68
C GLU A 27 3.48 21.26 -47.45
N ARG A 28 3.45 20.14 -46.75
CA ARG A 28 2.22 19.49 -46.27
C ARG A 28 2.41 18.92 -44.88
N GLY A 29 1.29 18.70 -44.17
CA GLY A 29 1.29 18.20 -42.82
C GLY A 29 -0.05 18.32 -42.14
N VAL A 30 -0.05 18.37 -40.82
CA VAL A 30 -1.23 18.62 -40.02
C VAL A 30 -1.04 19.81 -39.09
N VAL A 31 -2.11 20.51 -38.81
CA VAL A 31 -2.23 21.53 -37.76
C VAL A 31 -3.21 21.05 -36.71
N TYR A 32 -2.92 21.33 -35.46
CA TYR A 32 -3.79 20.92 -34.37
C TYR A 32 -3.83 21.92 -33.22
N ALA A 33 -4.94 21.94 -32.50
CA ALA A 33 -5.19 22.81 -31.36
C ALA A 33 -6.29 22.21 -30.47
N THR A 34 -6.48 22.76 -29.27
CA THR A 34 -7.62 22.47 -28.40
C THR A 34 -8.86 23.31 -28.78
N THR A 35 -8.72 24.21 -29.73
CA THR A 35 -9.80 25.01 -30.30
C THR A 35 -10.15 24.55 -31.73
N GLN A 36 -11.40 24.72 -32.13
CA GLN A 36 -11.88 24.33 -33.46
C GLN A 36 -11.23 25.12 -34.59
N ASN A 37 -11.21 24.51 -35.77
CA ASN A 37 -10.69 25.10 -37.01
C ASN A 37 -9.22 25.56 -36.93
N PRO A 38 -8.26 24.69 -36.47
CA PRO A 38 -6.85 25.05 -36.43
C PRO A 38 -6.33 25.44 -37.82
N THR A 39 -5.40 26.37 -37.82
CA THR A 39 -4.71 26.88 -39.00
C THR A 39 -3.19 26.72 -38.83
N THR A 40 -2.41 27.09 -39.84
CA THR A 40 -0.93 27.09 -39.78
C THR A 40 -0.33 28.04 -38.73
N SER A 41 -1.16 28.88 -38.10
CA SER A 41 -0.78 29.70 -36.93
C SER A 41 -0.82 28.91 -35.60
N ASN A 42 -1.44 27.74 -35.57
CA ASN A 42 -1.46 26.84 -34.44
C ASN A 42 -0.28 25.86 -34.51
N THR A 43 -0.26 24.86 -33.63
CA THR A 43 0.80 23.84 -33.63
C THR A 43 0.76 23.04 -34.93
N LYS A 44 1.91 22.91 -35.57
CA LYS A 44 2.06 22.33 -36.90
C LYS A 44 3.06 21.18 -36.87
N VAL A 45 2.72 20.07 -37.52
CA VAL A 45 3.62 18.95 -37.82
C VAL A 45 3.72 18.79 -39.32
N THR A 46 4.92 19.01 -39.86
CA THR A 46 5.20 18.89 -41.29
C THR A 46 5.51 17.43 -41.70
N SER A 47 5.08 17.06 -42.90
CA SER A 47 5.33 15.74 -43.50
C SER A 47 5.80 15.83 -44.95
N GLY A 48 6.73 16.76 -45.22
CA GLY A 48 7.36 16.93 -46.53
C GLY A 48 6.54 17.77 -47.51
N SER A 49 6.63 17.44 -48.80
CA SER A 49 6.04 18.19 -49.94
C SER A 49 5.35 17.25 -50.91
N GLY A 50 4.77 17.83 -51.99
CA GLY A 50 4.10 17.06 -53.06
C GLY A 50 2.73 16.51 -52.72
N THR A 51 2.16 15.73 -53.66
CA THR A 51 0.86 15.07 -53.50
C THR A 51 0.97 13.67 -52.86
N GLY A 52 -0.18 13.06 -52.59
CA GLY A 52 -0.30 11.71 -52.03
C GLY A 52 -0.53 11.68 -50.51
N SER A 53 -0.66 10.48 -49.97
CA SER A 53 -0.93 10.23 -48.57
C SER A 53 0.32 10.42 -47.70
N TYR A 54 0.12 10.81 -46.45
CA TYR A 54 1.17 10.96 -45.47
C TYR A 54 0.64 10.76 -44.05
N THR A 55 1.56 10.47 -43.13
CA THR A 55 1.29 10.37 -41.71
C THR A 55 2.12 11.37 -40.92
N CYS A 56 1.58 11.80 -39.77
CA CYS A 56 2.22 12.67 -38.79
C CYS A 56 2.04 12.06 -37.40
N ASN A 57 3.12 12.05 -36.62
CA ASN A 57 3.10 11.68 -35.22
C ASN A 57 2.94 12.95 -34.39
N LEU A 58 1.89 13.03 -33.59
CA LEU A 58 1.70 14.09 -32.60
C LEU A 58 2.26 13.62 -31.26
N SER A 59 3.01 14.45 -30.59
CA SER A 59 3.64 14.18 -29.29
C SER A 59 3.55 15.38 -28.35
N GLY A 60 3.73 15.15 -27.05
CA GLY A 60 3.64 16.22 -26.04
C GLY A 60 2.21 16.73 -25.84
N LEU A 61 1.22 15.91 -26.16
CA LEU A 61 -0.18 16.23 -25.93
C LEU A 61 -0.49 16.14 -24.42
N GLN A 62 -1.50 16.89 -23.98
CA GLN A 62 -2.01 16.81 -22.61
C GLN A 62 -2.95 15.62 -22.49
N PRO A 63 -2.91 14.87 -21.38
CA PRO A 63 -3.86 13.78 -21.10
C PRO A 63 -5.31 14.28 -21.03
N ASN A 64 -6.25 13.37 -21.30
CA ASN A 64 -7.71 13.61 -21.23
C ASN A 64 -8.14 14.92 -21.91
N THR A 65 -7.51 15.23 -23.06
CA THR A 65 -7.69 16.50 -23.76
C THR A 65 -8.18 16.26 -25.20
N THR A 66 -9.24 16.97 -25.59
CA THR A 66 -9.75 16.92 -26.95
C THR A 66 -8.96 17.87 -27.86
N TYR A 67 -8.46 17.31 -28.95
CA TYR A 67 -7.75 18.02 -30.00
C TYR A 67 -8.53 18.01 -31.30
N TYR A 68 -8.48 19.16 -32.00
CA TYR A 68 -9.00 19.37 -33.34
C TYR A 68 -7.83 19.38 -34.31
N VAL A 69 -7.91 18.63 -35.39
CA VAL A 69 -6.83 18.44 -36.37
C VAL A 69 -7.32 18.67 -37.76
N ARG A 70 -6.52 19.36 -38.58
CA ARG A 70 -6.74 19.51 -40.02
C ARG A 70 -5.46 19.19 -40.78
N ALA A 71 -5.57 18.43 -41.85
CA ALA A 71 -4.51 18.33 -42.83
C ALA A 71 -4.36 19.69 -43.54
N TYR A 72 -3.15 20.06 -43.93
CA TYR A 72 -2.88 21.23 -44.73
C TYR A 72 -1.90 20.94 -45.87
N ALA A 73 -1.96 21.76 -46.93
CA ALA A 73 -0.96 21.80 -47.99
C ALA A 73 -0.76 23.25 -48.43
N ILE A 74 0.52 23.61 -48.71
CA ILE A 74 0.92 24.95 -49.13
C ILE A 74 1.53 24.87 -50.53
N ASN A 75 1.07 25.76 -51.42
CA ASN A 75 1.71 26.01 -52.71
C ASN A 75 1.87 27.55 -52.93
N SER A 76 2.32 27.98 -54.11
CA SER A 76 2.49 29.39 -54.42
C SER A 76 1.20 30.20 -54.44
N LYS A 77 0.00 29.58 -54.38
CA LYS A 77 -1.30 30.25 -54.34
C LYS A 77 -1.83 30.41 -52.92
N GLY A 78 -1.27 29.70 -51.93
CA GLY A 78 -1.68 29.77 -50.52
C GLY A 78 -1.76 28.43 -49.82
N THR A 79 -2.51 28.39 -48.71
CA THR A 79 -2.71 27.22 -47.88
C THR A 79 -4.12 26.67 -48.04
N ALA A 80 -4.20 25.38 -48.35
CA ALA A 80 -5.45 24.61 -48.33
C ALA A 80 -5.53 23.78 -47.07
N TYR A 81 -6.74 23.61 -46.53
CA TYR A 81 -7.02 22.82 -45.35
C TYR A 81 -8.07 21.74 -45.66
N GLY A 82 -7.82 20.52 -45.14
CA GLY A 82 -8.79 19.46 -45.19
C GLY A 82 -9.90 19.60 -44.13
N THR A 83 -10.86 18.68 -44.18
CA THR A 83 -11.92 18.60 -43.16
C THR A 83 -11.31 18.38 -41.79
N GLN A 84 -11.85 19.07 -40.77
CA GLN A 84 -11.48 18.91 -39.39
C GLN A 84 -11.86 17.52 -38.88
N VAL A 85 -10.96 16.87 -38.14
CA VAL A 85 -11.22 15.69 -37.36
C VAL A 85 -10.89 15.96 -35.89
N THR A 86 -11.46 15.18 -34.99
CA THR A 86 -11.23 15.32 -33.54
C THR A 86 -10.79 14.00 -32.95
N PHE A 87 -10.00 14.06 -31.89
CA PHE A 87 -9.71 12.93 -31.02
C PHE A 87 -9.50 13.44 -29.59
N THR A 88 -9.65 12.56 -28.58
CA THR A 88 -9.34 12.85 -27.19
C THR A 88 -8.24 11.91 -26.73
N THR A 89 -7.18 12.46 -26.16
CA THR A 89 -6.10 11.68 -25.52
C THR A 89 -6.64 10.88 -24.33
N THR A 90 -6.04 9.74 -24.03
CA THR A 90 -6.41 8.93 -22.87
C THR A 90 -6.03 9.63 -21.57
N GLU A 91 -6.65 9.24 -20.48
CA GLU A 91 -6.26 9.70 -19.14
C GLU A 91 -4.84 9.23 -18.80
N SER A 92 -4.12 10.01 -17.99
CA SER A 92 -2.86 9.57 -17.40
C SER A 92 -3.15 8.66 -16.22
N ILE A 93 -2.57 7.48 -16.22
CA ILE A 93 -2.69 6.53 -15.11
C ILE A 93 -1.37 6.42 -14.36
N SER A 94 -1.46 6.30 -13.03
CA SER A 94 -0.32 6.18 -12.11
C SER A 94 -0.59 5.11 -11.05
N ILE A 95 0.40 4.80 -10.23
CA ILE A 95 0.18 3.96 -9.05
C ILE A 95 -0.78 4.65 -8.08
N PRO A 96 -1.51 3.89 -7.23
CA PRO A 96 -2.42 4.45 -6.24
C PRO A 96 -1.72 5.36 -5.22
N THR A 97 -2.50 6.16 -4.49
CA THR A 97 -2.02 6.85 -3.29
C THR A 97 -2.65 6.21 -2.06
N VAL A 98 -1.82 5.78 -1.10
CA VAL A 98 -2.28 5.10 0.11
C VAL A 98 -1.53 5.60 1.34
N THR A 99 -2.21 5.70 2.46
CA THR A 99 -1.65 6.05 3.78
C THR A 99 -1.83 4.87 4.74
N THR A 100 -0.85 4.66 5.64
CA THR A 100 -0.93 3.64 6.69
C THR A 100 -1.65 4.23 7.92
N THR A 101 -2.63 3.51 8.46
CA THR A 101 -3.34 3.87 9.69
C THR A 101 -2.52 3.48 10.91
N ILE A 102 -2.57 4.31 11.96
CA ILE A 102 -1.91 4.05 13.25
C ILE A 102 -2.30 2.66 13.77
N VAL A 103 -1.30 1.94 14.28
CA VAL A 103 -1.49 0.62 14.91
C VAL A 103 -2.15 0.79 16.27
N SER A 104 -3.15 -0.02 16.55
CA SER A 104 -3.96 0.02 17.78
C SER A 104 -4.24 -1.40 18.30
N SER A 105 -4.88 -1.52 19.46
CA SER A 105 -5.27 -2.79 20.08
C SER A 105 -4.10 -3.78 20.16
N ILE A 106 -2.91 -3.29 20.44
CA ILE A 106 -1.70 -4.10 20.52
C ILE A 106 -1.82 -5.06 21.72
N ARG A 107 -1.57 -6.35 21.48
CA ARG A 107 -1.53 -7.44 22.45
C ARG A 107 -0.26 -8.26 22.22
N PHE A 108 -0.05 -9.29 23.03
CA PHE A 108 1.14 -10.15 22.89
C PHE A 108 1.20 -10.91 21.55
N ASN A 109 0.08 -11.17 20.89
CA ASN A 109 0.00 -11.91 19.62
C ASN A 109 -0.92 -11.28 18.57
N TYR A 110 -1.34 -10.02 18.78
CA TYR A 110 -2.35 -9.36 17.96
C TYR A 110 -2.11 -7.85 17.89
N ALA A 111 -2.50 -7.24 16.77
CA ALA A 111 -2.62 -5.79 16.64
C ALA A 111 -3.69 -5.46 15.58
N MET A 112 -4.21 -4.25 15.59
CA MET A 112 -5.13 -3.73 14.57
C MET A 112 -4.48 -2.56 13.85
N THR A 113 -4.55 -2.55 12.52
CA THR A 113 -4.09 -1.43 11.68
C THR A 113 -4.92 -1.37 10.41
N GLY A 114 -4.45 -0.69 9.38
CA GLY A 114 -5.12 -0.57 8.09
C GLY A 114 -4.51 0.53 7.24
N GLY A 115 -5.32 1.15 6.42
CA GLY A 115 -4.91 2.26 5.56
C GLY A 115 -6.08 3.00 4.96
N ASN A 116 -5.74 4.03 4.20
CA ASN A 116 -6.70 4.76 3.37
C ASN A 116 -6.12 4.94 1.97
N VAL A 117 -6.77 4.35 0.98
CA VAL A 117 -6.46 4.59 -0.45
C VAL A 117 -7.17 5.86 -0.86
N THR A 118 -6.43 6.96 -0.99
CA THR A 118 -6.97 8.30 -1.28
C THR A 118 -7.13 8.57 -2.78
N SER A 119 -6.41 7.81 -3.63
CA SER A 119 -6.53 7.86 -5.09
C SER A 119 -6.21 6.50 -5.69
N ASP A 120 -6.96 6.10 -6.70
CA ASP A 120 -6.67 4.91 -7.51
C ASP A 120 -5.62 5.16 -8.60
N GLY A 121 -5.20 6.41 -8.81
CA GLY A 121 -4.26 6.81 -9.86
C GLY A 121 -4.84 6.77 -11.27
N GLY A 122 -6.17 6.81 -11.42
CA GLY A 122 -6.86 6.70 -12.71
C GLY A 122 -7.03 5.26 -13.22
N ALA A 123 -6.70 4.26 -12.42
CA ALA A 123 -6.87 2.84 -12.73
C ALA A 123 -7.37 2.08 -11.50
N THR A 124 -8.35 1.20 -11.68
CA THR A 124 -8.98 0.45 -10.59
C THR A 124 -7.96 -0.21 -9.67
N VAL A 125 -8.07 0.04 -8.36
CA VAL A 125 -7.32 -0.68 -7.34
C VAL A 125 -7.86 -2.09 -7.20
N THR A 126 -7.08 -3.06 -7.65
CA THR A 126 -7.45 -4.48 -7.69
C THR A 126 -7.23 -5.19 -6.35
N GLU A 127 -6.26 -4.71 -5.57
CA GLU A 127 -5.98 -5.25 -4.23
C GLU A 127 -5.47 -4.12 -3.31
N ARG A 128 -5.89 -4.16 -2.05
CA ARG A 128 -5.35 -3.33 -0.96
C ARG A 128 -5.24 -4.15 0.32
N GLY A 129 -4.40 -3.71 1.25
CA GLY A 129 -4.19 -4.39 2.52
C GLY A 129 -2.98 -3.84 3.25
N VAL A 130 -2.39 -4.66 4.10
CA VAL A 130 -1.16 -4.33 4.82
C VAL A 130 -0.09 -5.38 4.58
N VAL A 131 1.16 -4.94 4.66
CA VAL A 131 2.35 -5.81 4.75
C VAL A 131 3.08 -5.52 6.04
N TYR A 132 3.57 -6.57 6.73
CA TYR A 132 4.31 -6.41 7.96
C TYR A 132 5.45 -7.42 8.07
N SER A 133 6.50 -7.05 8.80
CA SER A 133 7.70 -7.87 8.99
C SER A 133 8.45 -7.39 10.25
N THR A 134 9.37 -8.20 10.74
CA THR A 134 10.38 -7.79 11.74
C THR A 134 11.54 -7.02 11.10
N SER A 135 11.61 -6.95 9.79
CA SER A 135 12.58 -6.15 9.03
C SER A 135 11.92 -4.89 8.49
N LYS A 136 12.70 -3.79 8.40
CA LYS A 136 12.27 -2.50 7.86
C LYS A 136 11.88 -2.58 6.38
N ASN A 137 11.06 -1.63 5.96
CA ASN A 137 10.59 -1.47 4.58
C ASN A 137 9.90 -2.73 4.02
N PRO A 138 8.88 -3.27 4.70
CA PRO A 138 8.14 -4.42 4.21
C PRO A 138 7.45 -4.12 2.87
N THR A 139 7.49 -5.11 1.97
CA THR A 139 6.82 -5.05 0.66
C THR A 139 5.96 -6.30 0.43
N THR A 140 5.09 -6.27 -0.57
CA THR A 140 4.26 -7.43 -0.94
C THR A 140 5.07 -8.66 -1.37
N ALA A 141 6.35 -8.48 -1.73
CA ALA A 141 7.27 -9.54 -2.13
C ALA A 141 8.15 -10.07 -0.99
N SER A 142 8.40 -9.27 0.06
CA SER A 142 9.40 -9.57 1.11
C SER A 142 8.83 -9.74 2.51
N ALA A 143 7.51 -9.61 2.69
CA ALA A 143 6.87 -9.55 4.00
C ALA A 143 5.57 -10.35 4.04
N THR A 144 5.04 -10.57 5.25
CA THR A 144 3.69 -11.12 5.41
C THR A 144 2.66 -10.12 4.90
N LYS A 145 1.83 -10.57 3.97
CA LYS A 145 0.77 -9.79 3.33
C LYS A 145 -0.60 -10.19 3.88
N VAL A 146 -1.40 -9.22 4.29
CA VAL A 146 -2.81 -9.39 4.67
C VAL A 146 -3.67 -8.53 3.75
N ALA A 147 -4.38 -9.18 2.84
CA ALA A 147 -5.27 -8.49 1.91
C ALA A 147 -6.56 -8.04 2.64
N SER A 148 -7.07 -6.86 2.27
CA SER A 148 -8.27 -6.24 2.85
C SER A 148 -9.21 -5.68 1.77
N GLY A 149 -9.33 -6.41 0.65
CA GLY A 149 -10.24 -6.08 -0.45
C GLY A 149 -9.60 -5.27 -1.57
N SER A 150 -10.40 -4.43 -2.22
CA SER A 150 -10.05 -3.65 -3.41
C SER A 150 -10.67 -2.24 -3.34
N GLY A 151 -10.42 -1.40 -4.34
CA GLY A 151 -10.97 -0.04 -4.46
C GLY A 151 -10.32 0.97 -3.53
N THR A 152 -10.88 2.19 -3.52
CA THR A 152 -10.44 3.33 -2.70
C THR A 152 -11.10 3.35 -1.32
N GLY A 153 -10.68 4.28 -0.45
CA GLY A 153 -11.25 4.50 0.88
C GLY A 153 -10.50 3.83 2.01
N VAL A 154 -11.02 4.00 3.22
CA VAL A 154 -10.46 3.48 4.46
C VAL A 154 -10.71 1.97 4.57
N PHE A 155 -9.74 1.25 5.14
CA PHE A 155 -9.86 -0.14 5.51
C PHE A 155 -9.11 -0.42 6.82
N THR A 156 -9.56 -1.45 7.53
CA THR A 156 -8.90 -1.96 8.74
C THR A 156 -8.59 -3.43 8.56
N THR A 157 -7.53 -3.89 9.21
CA THR A 157 -7.03 -5.26 9.08
C THR A 157 -6.46 -5.71 10.41
N PRO A 158 -6.88 -6.87 10.95
CA PRO A 158 -6.22 -7.50 12.08
C PRO A 158 -4.88 -8.11 11.64
N LEU A 159 -3.89 -8.01 12.50
CA LEU A 159 -2.64 -8.75 12.43
C LEU A 159 -2.68 -9.79 13.55
N GLU A 160 -2.67 -11.05 13.18
CA GLU A 160 -2.84 -12.18 14.10
C GLU A 160 -1.59 -13.05 14.14
N TYR A 161 -1.49 -13.89 15.19
CA TYR A 161 -0.40 -14.83 15.39
C TYR A 161 0.99 -14.18 15.43
N LEU A 162 1.04 -12.94 15.95
CA LEU A 162 2.29 -12.24 16.15
C LEU A 162 3.10 -12.88 17.28
N SER A 163 4.42 -12.77 17.23
CA SER A 163 5.30 -13.20 18.33
C SER A 163 5.24 -12.18 19.47
N PRO A 164 5.21 -12.62 20.74
CA PRO A 164 5.24 -11.73 21.88
C PRO A 164 6.56 -10.93 21.97
N ASN A 165 6.49 -9.74 22.59
CA ASN A 165 7.64 -8.86 22.85
C ASN A 165 8.50 -8.64 21.59
N THR A 166 7.85 -8.50 20.42
CA THR A 166 8.52 -8.43 19.12
C THR A 166 8.17 -7.13 18.42
N THR A 167 9.17 -6.45 17.89
CA THR A 167 8.99 -5.23 17.11
C THR A 167 8.69 -5.57 15.65
N TYR A 168 7.64 -4.98 15.12
CA TYR A 168 7.18 -5.11 13.74
C TYR A 168 7.16 -3.76 13.03
N TYR A 169 7.43 -3.80 11.74
CA TYR A 169 7.28 -2.72 10.79
C TYR A 169 6.08 -3.03 9.89
N VAL A 170 5.20 -2.08 9.68
CA VAL A 170 3.96 -2.27 8.93
C VAL A 170 3.72 -1.12 7.96
N ARG A 171 3.21 -1.44 6.78
CA ARG A 171 2.79 -0.48 5.75
C ARG A 171 1.47 -0.93 5.14
N ALA A 172 0.57 0.02 4.90
CA ALA A 172 -0.54 -0.20 3.98
C ALA A 172 -0.01 -0.29 2.55
N TYR A 173 -0.67 -1.06 1.69
CA TYR A 173 -0.41 -1.12 0.26
C TYR A 173 -1.70 -1.05 -0.55
N ALA A 174 -1.58 -0.60 -1.80
CA ALA A 174 -2.63 -0.66 -2.80
C ALA A 174 -2.02 -0.91 -4.19
N THR A 175 -2.65 -1.77 -4.99
CA THR A 175 -2.17 -2.20 -6.30
C THR A 175 -3.21 -1.90 -7.36
N ASN A 176 -2.80 -1.29 -8.48
CA ASN A 176 -3.56 -1.16 -9.71
C ASN A 176 -2.78 -1.75 -10.90
N SER A 177 -3.24 -1.55 -12.13
CA SER A 177 -2.58 -2.05 -13.35
C SER A 177 -1.19 -1.46 -13.61
N VAL A 178 -0.85 -0.33 -12.99
CA VAL A 178 0.47 0.34 -13.12
C VAL A 178 1.48 -0.23 -12.13
N GLY A 179 1.02 -0.58 -10.90
CA GLY A 179 1.90 -1.12 -9.87
C GLY A 179 1.34 -1.00 -8.46
N THR A 180 2.20 -1.26 -7.49
CA THR A 180 1.87 -1.22 -6.05
C THR A 180 2.46 0.01 -5.39
N ALA A 181 1.62 0.76 -4.68
CA ALA A 181 2.01 1.83 -3.78
C ALA A 181 2.02 1.37 -2.32
N TYR A 182 2.83 2.01 -1.50
CA TYR A 182 2.94 1.74 -0.07
C TYR A 182 2.78 3.04 0.72
N GLY A 183 2.02 2.99 1.81
CA GLY A 183 1.93 4.06 2.79
C GLY A 183 3.21 4.21 3.62
N THR A 184 3.25 5.23 4.47
CA THR A 184 4.35 5.45 5.43
C THR A 184 4.54 4.22 6.31
N GLU A 185 5.79 3.81 6.54
CA GLU A 185 6.12 2.76 7.49
C GLU A 185 5.81 3.21 8.91
N LEU A 186 5.13 2.36 9.65
CA LEU A 186 4.92 2.49 11.10
C LEU A 186 5.58 1.33 11.83
N THR A 187 5.92 1.57 13.09
CA THR A 187 6.56 0.58 13.95
C THR A 187 5.71 0.37 15.20
N PHE A 188 5.58 -0.87 15.64
CA PHE A 188 4.96 -1.21 16.90
C PHE A 188 5.66 -2.42 17.52
N THR A 189 5.53 -2.59 18.84
CA THR A 189 6.04 -3.75 19.56
C THR A 189 4.88 -4.44 20.26
N THR A 190 4.75 -5.75 20.07
CA THR A 190 3.74 -6.56 20.77
C THR A 190 4.04 -6.62 22.26
N GLU A 191 2.99 -6.76 23.05
CA GLU A 191 3.12 -6.94 24.50
C GLU A 191 3.88 -8.23 24.82
N LYS A 192 4.46 -8.29 26.01
CA LYS A 192 5.03 -9.51 26.57
C LYS A 192 3.87 -10.48 26.90
N GLN A 193 4.05 -11.74 26.57
CA GLN A 193 3.11 -12.77 27.01
C GLN A 193 3.33 -13.05 28.49
N VAL A 194 2.29 -12.96 29.29
CA VAL A 194 2.31 -13.32 30.70
C VAL A 194 1.52 -14.61 30.90
N VAL A 195 2.15 -15.58 31.53
CA VAL A 195 1.55 -16.88 31.92
C VAL A 195 1.73 -17.11 33.41
N LEU A 196 1.14 -18.18 33.92
CA LEU A 196 1.32 -18.52 35.34
C LEU A 196 2.79 -18.79 35.67
N ALA A 197 3.22 -18.30 36.84
CA ALA A 197 4.52 -18.62 37.41
C ALA A 197 4.67 -20.12 37.67
N THR A 198 5.92 -20.61 37.65
CA THR A 198 6.24 -21.98 38.04
C THR A 198 6.86 -21.96 39.41
N VAL A 199 6.23 -22.67 40.33
CA VAL A 199 6.72 -22.85 41.71
C VAL A 199 6.85 -24.34 42.03
N THR A 200 7.91 -24.70 42.75
CA THR A 200 8.16 -26.04 43.24
C THR A 200 8.29 -26.01 44.77
N THR A 201 7.59 -26.91 45.47
CA THR A 201 7.85 -27.17 46.89
C THR A 201 9.03 -28.12 46.99
N ALA A 202 10.12 -27.68 47.59
CA ALA A 202 11.37 -28.43 47.59
C ALA A 202 11.45 -29.45 48.74
N SER A 203 11.17 -29.03 49.96
CA SER A 203 11.31 -29.90 51.13
C SER A 203 10.44 -29.43 52.32
N VAL A 204 10.13 -30.39 53.17
CA VAL A 204 9.65 -30.15 54.54
C VAL A 204 10.61 -30.77 55.51
N SER A 205 11.12 -30.01 56.45
CA SER A 205 12.16 -30.45 57.41
C SER A 205 11.89 -29.91 58.81
N GLN A 206 12.69 -30.28 59.77
CA GLN A 206 12.62 -29.82 61.19
C GLN A 206 11.19 -29.92 61.76
N VAL A 207 10.50 -31.02 61.45
CA VAL A 207 9.13 -31.26 61.91
C VAL A 207 9.14 -31.53 63.41
N THR A 208 8.31 -30.76 64.15
CA THR A 208 8.11 -30.92 65.59
C THR A 208 6.61 -31.12 65.86
N THR A 209 6.20 -31.15 67.11
CA THR A 209 4.78 -31.27 67.51
C THR A 209 3.93 -30.08 67.07
N ASN A 210 4.50 -28.91 66.80
CA ASN A 210 3.77 -27.68 66.51
C ASN A 210 4.47 -26.79 65.44
N SER A 211 5.51 -27.26 64.79
CA SER A 211 6.22 -26.48 63.74
C SER A 211 6.84 -27.39 62.67
N ALA A 212 7.10 -26.83 61.50
CA ALA A 212 7.88 -27.43 60.44
C ALA A 212 8.58 -26.29 59.64
N PHE A 213 9.74 -26.61 59.07
CA PHE A 213 10.39 -25.76 58.12
C PHE A 213 10.06 -26.23 56.71
N VAL A 214 9.63 -25.30 55.85
CA VAL A 214 9.25 -25.60 54.46
C VAL A 214 10.06 -24.70 53.53
N GLU A 215 10.58 -25.28 52.46
CA GLU A 215 11.34 -24.58 51.43
C GLU A 215 10.66 -24.75 50.06
N ALA A 216 10.63 -23.71 49.29
CA ALA A 216 10.11 -23.71 47.92
C ALA A 216 10.93 -22.82 47.01
N ASN A 217 10.76 -22.97 45.71
CA ASN A 217 11.47 -22.16 44.73
C ASN A 217 10.49 -21.71 43.60
N VAL A 218 10.41 -20.41 43.38
CA VAL A 218 9.80 -19.87 42.17
C VAL A 218 10.84 -19.89 41.07
N THR A 219 10.73 -20.85 40.16
CA THR A 219 11.72 -21.10 39.09
C THR A 219 11.48 -20.25 37.85
N ASN A 220 10.26 -19.74 37.66
CA ASN A 220 9.90 -18.89 36.52
C ASN A 220 8.74 -17.96 36.93
N ASP A 221 8.87 -16.67 36.65
CA ASP A 221 7.86 -15.66 36.93
C ASP A 221 6.69 -15.68 35.95
N GLY A 222 6.77 -16.50 34.88
CA GLY A 222 5.76 -16.53 33.81
C GLY A 222 5.74 -15.26 32.94
N GLY A 223 6.76 -14.41 33.06
CA GLY A 223 6.85 -13.16 32.33
C GLY A 223 6.20 -11.96 33.01
N GLY A 224 5.65 -12.11 34.22
CA GLY A 224 5.06 -11.07 35.05
C GLY A 224 5.72 -11.00 36.44
N ASP A 225 5.55 -9.86 37.12
CA ASP A 225 6.09 -9.69 38.47
C ASP A 225 5.38 -10.63 39.46
N ILE A 226 6.15 -11.34 40.29
CA ILE A 226 5.62 -12.11 41.40
C ILE A 226 5.34 -11.13 42.55
N THR A 227 4.07 -10.80 42.73
CA THR A 227 3.61 -9.85 43.76
C THR A 227 3.52 -10.48 45.16
N GLU A 228 3.36 -11.81 45.22
CA GLU A 228 3.36 -12.58 46.48
C GLU A 228 3.81 -14.02 46.21
N ARG A 229 4.61 -14.58 47.10
CA ARG A 229 4.95 -15.98 47.18
C ARG A 229 4.83 -16.45 48.62
N GLY A 230 4.64 -17.77 48.83
CA GLY A 230 4.48 -18.33 50.16
C GLY A 230 3.94 -19.74 50.13
N PHE A 231 3.42 -20.18 51.25
CA PHE A 231 2.92 -21.55 51.48
C PHE A 231 1.45 -21.52 51.82
N VAL A 232 0.74 -22.54 51.37
CA VAL A 232 -0.59 -22.93 51.90
C VAL A 232 -0.48 -24.28 52.53
N PHE A 233 -1.11 -24.47 53.69
CA PHE A 233 -1.04 -25.70 54.44
C PHE A 233 -2.39 -25.98 55.13
N GLY A 234 -2.74 -27.23 55.29
CA GLY A 234 -3.96 -27.70 55.91
C GLY A 234 -3.94 -29.19 56.12
N THR A 235 -4.98 -29.73 56.73
CA THR A 235 -5.16 -31.16 56.97
C THR A 235 -5.77 -31.90 55.79
N GLU A 236 -6.36 -31.15 54.84
CA GLU A 236 -6.94 -31.69 53.63
C GLU A 236 -5.91 -31.75 52.49
N GLN A 237 -6.08 -32.65 51.55
CA GLN A 237 -5.26 -32.75 50.36
C GLN A 237 -5.45 -31.55 49.42
N ASN A 238 -4.36 -31.16 48.70
CA ASN A 238 -4.35 -30.05 47.71
C ASN A 238 -4.90 -28.74 48.31
N PRO A 239 -4.30 -28.22 49.41
CA PRO A 239 -4.72 -26.96 49.97
C PRO A 239 -4.53 -25.80 48.99
N THR A 240 -5.45 -24.83 48.98
CA THR A 240 -5.41 -23.62 48.15
C THR A 240 -5.45 -22.37 49.00
N ILE A 241 -5.13 -21.20 48.40
CA ILE A 241 -5.22 -19.91 49.13
C ILE A 241 -6.65 -19.60 49.64
N ALA A 242 -7.68 -20.20 49.02
CA ALA A 242 -9.07 -19.99 49.41
C ALA A 242 -9.53 -20.98 50.51
N SER A 243 -8.89 -22.15 50.63
CA SER A 243 -9.36 -23.25 51.51
C SER A 243 -8.45 -23.58 52.69
N ALA A 244 -7.29 -22.92 52.79
CA ALA A 244 -6.26 -23.31 53.76
C ALA A 244 -5.55 -22.10 54.37
N ALA A 245 -4.79 -22.36 55.47
CA ALA A 245 -3.94 -21.33 56.03
C ALA A 245 -2.82 -20.93 55.07
N LYS A 246 -2.50 -19.64 55.02
CA LYS A 246 -1.48 -19.05 54.15
C LYS A 246 -0.38 -18.40 54.98
N ILE A 247 0.87 -18.64 54.57
CA ILE A 247 2.05 -17.91 55.06
C ILE A 247 2.69 -17.23 53.86
N ALA A 248 2.72 -15.89 53.84
CA ALA A 248 3.43 -15.11 52.83
C ALA A 248 4.93 -15.11 53.14
N SER A 249 5.77 -15.25 52.12
CA SER A 249 7.21 -15.30 52.20
C SER A 249 7.91 -14.35 51.22
N GLY A 250 7.28 -13.21 50.92
CA GLY A 250 7.82 -12.14 50.09
C GLY A 250 7.37 -12.17 48.63
N THR A 251 8.21 -11.65 47.75
CA THR A 251 7.94 -11.41 46.32
C THR A 251 9.12 -11.90 45.46
N GLY A 252 8.95 -11.91 44.13
CA GLY A 252 10.00 -12.25 43.18
C GLY A 252 10.29 -13.74 43.03
N THR A 253 11.26 -14.08 42.21
CA THR A 253 11.71 -15.44 41.92
C THR A 253 12.76 -15.92 42.96
N GLY A 254 13.14 -17.22 42.92
CA GLY A 254 14.15 -17.82 43.75
C GLY A 254 13.59 -18.61 44.93
N THR A 255 14.48 -19.15 45.75
CA THR A 255 14.16 -19.93 46.93
C THR A 255 13.61 -19.09 48.07
N PHE A 256 12.72 -19.63 48.87
CA PHE A 256 12.12 -18.98 50.03
C PHE A 256 11.61 -20.01 51.05
#